data_83dc11ae529a4c43612a535ae5a07aee
#
_entry.id   83dc11ae529a4c43612a535ae5a07aee
#
_cell.length_a   1.000
_cell.length_b   1.000
_cell.length_c   1.000
_cell.angle_alpha   90.00
_cell.angle_beta   90.00
_cell.angle_gamma   90.00
#
_symmetry.space_group_name_H-M   'P 1'
#
loop_
_entity.id
_entity.type
_entity.pdbx_description
1 polymer ?
#
loop_
_entity_poly.entity_id
_entity_poly.type
_entity_poly.pdbx_seq_one_letter_code
_entity_poly.pdbx_strand_id
1 'polypeptide(L)'
;VTSLMLKEALSAADCVALQLENDVERYAELGRKLRTTTFNTALTVARGSSDHAANYCAYLIMARMGRIVASLPMSLVTLYKSPLVTRDTLTIAISQSGQSPDVVEPIRYFRDGGATTIALVNDIDSPLAAAAEWAMPLRAGKEQSVAATKSFITSLVAGARLVAQWQNDPELTEGLAALPDALRRATEVDWSPALEVLTPARNIMVVGRGISFPIALESALKFKETSALQAEAFSGAEIKHGPMALIEDGYPLLIFATRGPTQAGLIALAAEMRTRGARVLLAAPADVAERDLTLPTAATPDLDPIVAVQAFYVMAAQLSKARGMDPDRPRHLSKVTKTN
;
A
#
# COMPACT_ATOMS: atom_id res chain seq x y z
N VAL A 1 -7.33 -24.61 11.20
CA VAL A 1 -6.07 -24.50 10.42
C VAL A 1 -5.86 -23.04 10.08
N THR A 2 -4.64 -22.53 10.32
CA THR A 2 -4.26 -21.16 9.98
C THR A 2 -4.09 -21.05 8.47
N SER A 3 -4.73 -20.05 7.82
CA SER A 3 -4.59 -19.81 6.38
C SER A 3 -3.17 -19.41 5.98
N LEU A 4 -2.81 -19.62 4.72
CA LEU A 4 -1.53 -19.14 4.16
C LEU A 4 -1.44 -17.62 4.23
N MET A 5 -2.53 -16.91 3.86
CA MET A 5 -2.60 -15.46 3.95
C MET A 5 -2.24 -14.96 5.34
N LEU A 6 -2.80 -15.57 6.41
CA LEU A 6 -2.47 -15.16 7.78
C LEU A 6 -1.02 -15.46 8.14
N LYS A 7 -0.50 -16.64 7.77
CA LYS A 7 0.91 -17.00 8.00
C LYS A 7 1.86 -16.02 7.30
N GLU A 8 1.55 -15.66 6.07
CA GLU A 8 2.32 -14.71 5.27
C GLU A 8 2.25 -13.30 5.87
N ALA A 9 1.07 -12.84 6.28
CA ALA A 9 0.92 -11.59 6.99
C ALA A 9 1.74 -11.55 8.29
N LEU A 10 1.70 -12.60 9.11
CA LEU A 10 2.47 -12.69 10.34
C LEU A 10 3.99 -12.73 10.11
N SER A 11 4.45 -13.20 8.96
CA SER A 11 5.88 -13.23 8.60
C SER A 11 6.41 -11.88 8.05
N ALA A 12 5.55 -10.88 7.88
CA ALA A 12 5.94 -9.61 7.25
C ALA A 12 7.04 -8.87 8.04
N ALA A 13 6.99 -8.90 9.37
CA ALA A 13 8.01 -8.28 10.22
C ALA A 13 9.41 -8.85 9.96
N ASP A 14 9.53 -10.16 9.80
CA ASP A 14 10.81 -10.83 9.52
C ASP A 14 11.28 -10.56 8.09
N CYS A 15 10.36 -10.49 7.13
CA CYS A 15 10.67 -10.08 5.76
C CYS A 15 11.20 -8.63 5.71
N VAL A 16 10.60 -7.72 6.49
CA VAL A 16 11.04 -6.32 6.59
C VAL A 16 12.41 -6.23 7.26
N ALA A 17 12.66 -6.97 8.34
CA ALA A 17 13.99 -7.04 8.96
C ALA A 17 15.05 -7.46 7.93
N LEU A 18 14.80 -8.57 7.23
CA LEU A 18 15.69 -9.06 6.17
C LEU A 18 15.90 -8.02 5.05
N GLN A 19 14.83 -7.32 4.63
CA GLN A 19 14.89 -6.29 3.60
C GLN A 19 15.78 -5.10 4.04
N LEU A 20 15.69 -4.68 5.29
CA LEU A 20 16.44 -3.54 5.80
C LEU A 20 17.91 -3.88 6.03
N GLU A 21 18.24 -5.10 6.42
CA GLU A 21 19.61 -5.58 6.61
C GLU A 21 20.37 -5.77 5.29
N ASN A 22 19.64 -5.99 4.19
CA ASN A 22 20.23 -6.26 2.89
C ASN A 22 20.19 -5.04 1.97
N ASP A 23 20.99 -5.07 0.91
CA ASP A 23 21.04 -4.07 -0.16
C ASP A 23 21.31 -2.63 0.32
N VAL A 24 21.96 -2.46 1.49
CA VAL A 24 22.21 -1.14 2.12
C VAL A 24 23.01 -0.24 1.19
N GLU A 25 24.13 -0.73 0.67
CA GLU A 25 25.01 0.04 -0.23
C GLU A 25 24.28 0.39 -1.53
N ARG A 26 23.46 -0.52 -2.06
CA ARG A 26 22.73 -0.30 -3.31
C ARG A 26 21.67 0.79 -3.16
N TYR A 27 20.96 0.84 -2.02
CA TYR A 27 20.04 1.94 -1.71
C TYR A 27 20.78 3.26 -1.50
N ALA A 28 21.93 3.24 -0.82
CA ALA A 28 22.75 4.43 -0.63
C ALA A 28 23.29 4.98 -1.96
N GLU A 29 23.72 4.10 -2.87
CA GLU A 29 24.16 4.45 -4.22
C GLU A 29 23.02 5.07 -5.04
N LEU A 30 21.86 4.42 -5.05
CA LEU A 30 20.66 4.94 -5.70
C LEU A 30 20.28 6.32 -5.14
N GLY A 31 20.29 6.49 -3.82
CA GLY A 31 20.03 7.78 -3.17
C GLY A 31 21.01 8.87 -3.63
N ARG A 32 22.31 8.58 -3.70
CA ARG A 32 23.31 9.50 -4.25
C ARG A 32 23.02 9.87 -5.71
N LYS A 33 22.71 8.87 -6.54
CA LYS A 33 22.35 9.08 -7.96
C LYS A 33 21.15 10.00 -8.08
N LEU A 34 20.07 9.75 -7.33
CA LEU A 34 18.84 10.53 -7.40
C LEU A 34 19.03 11.99 -6.93
N ARG A 35 19.91 12.25 -5.95
CA ARG A 35 20.24 13.62 -5.51
C ARG A 35 20.95 14.44 -6.58
N THR A 36 21.73 13.81 -7.42
CA THR A 36 22.51 14.46 -8.49
C THR A 36 21.83 14.45 -9.86
N THR A 37 20.73 13.73 -10.00
CA THR A 37 19.98 13.66 -11.26
C THR A 37 18.83 14.69 -11.26
N THR A 38 18.72 15.44 -12.34
CA THR A 38 17.60 16.35 -12.57
C THR A 38 16.51 15.60 -13.35
N PHE A 39 15.29 15.62 -12.85
CA PHE A 39 14.12 15.17 -13.61
C PHE A 39 13.02 16.21 -13.51
N ASN A 40 12.29 16.36 -14.61
CA ASN A 40 11.14 17.25 -14.73
C ASN A 40 9.84 16.52 -14.37
N THR A 41 9.82 15.19 -14.47
CA THR A 41 8.65 14.35 -14.26
C THR A 41 9.03 13.10 -13.47
N ALA A 42 8.19 12.71 -12.52
CA ALA A 42 8.26 11.41 -11.87
C ALA A 42 6.96 10.63 -12.10
N LEU A 43 7.09 9.35 -12.44
CA LEU A 43 5.97 8.47 -12.76
C LEU A 43 6.04 7.19 -11.94
N THR A 44 4.88 6.66 -11.58
CA THR A 44 4.74 5.30 -11.04
C THR A 44 4.09 4.37 -12.05
N VAL A 45 4.48 3.10 -12.04
CA VAL A 45 3.96 2.04 -12.92
C VAL A 45 3.69 0.80 -12.07
N ALA A 46 2.41 0.46 -11.89
CA ALA A 46 2.03 -0.71 -11.08
C ALA A 46 0.57 -1.12 -11.35
N ARG A 47 0.15 -2.28 -10.80
CA ARG A 47 -1.24 -2.78 -10.82
C ARG A 47 -1.63 -3.31 -9.45
N GLY A 48 -2.94 -3.26 -9.15
CA GLY A 48 -3.53 -3.86 -7.95
C GLY A 48 -2.86 -3.38 -6.66
N SER A 49 -2.55 -4.28 -5.74
CA SER A 49 -1.87 -3.93 -4.47
C SER A 49 -0.55 -3.17 -4.70
N SER A 50 0.20 -3.52 -5.75
CA SER A 50 1.44 -2.80 -6.08
C SER A 50 1.18 -1.35 -6.47
N ASP A 51 0.05 -1.03 -7.12
CA ASP A 51 -0.33 0.35 -7.43
C ASP A 51 -0.70 1.15 -6.17
N HIS A 52 -1.34 0.50 -5.19
CA HIS A 52 -1.58 1.14 -3.89
C HIS A 52 -0.26 1.43 -3.16
N ALA A 53 0.73 0.52 -3.25
CA ALA A 53 2.07 0.78 -2.70
C ALA A 53 2.80 1.89 -3.47
N ALA A 54 2.64 1.97 -4.78
CA ALA A 54 3.17 3.05 -5.61
C ALA A 54 2.54 4.40 -5.25
N ASN A 55 1.25 4.41 -4.95
CA ASN A 55 0.54 5.60 -4.43
C ASN A 55 1.13 6.09 -3.11
N TYR A 56 1.42 5.19 -2.17
CA TYR A 56 2.09 5.54 -0.91
C TYR A 56 3.49 6.14 -1.17
N CYS A 57 4.29 5.51 -2.02
CA CYS A 57 5.61 6.02 -2.41
C CYS A 57 5.51 7.42 -3.04
N ALA A 58 4.53 7.63 -3.93
CA ALA A 58 4.26 8.92 -4.55
C ALA A 58 3.89 9.99 -3.51
N TYR A 59 3.03 9.67 -2.54
CA TYR A 59 2.70 10.55 -1.43
C TYR A 59 3.93 10.98 -0.63
N LEU A 60 4.80 10.03 -0.28
CA LEU A 60 6.05 10.33 0.44
C LEU A 60 6.95 11.28 -0.36
N ILE A 61 7.14 11.00 -1.66
CA ILE A 61 7.96 11.85 -2.53
C ILE A 61 7.37 13.26 -2.61
N MET A 62 6.06 13.37 -2.83
CA MET A 62 5.40 14.67 -2.95
C MET A 62 5.42 15.44 -1.63
N ALA A 63 5.07 14.79 -0.52
CA ALA A 63 4.96 15.45 0.79
C ALA A 63 6.32 15.87 1.36
N ARG A 64 7.34 15.03 1.20
CA ARG A 64 8.66 15.28 1.80
C ARG A 64 9.61 16.05 0.89
N MET A 65 9.45 15.93 -0.42
CA MET A 65 10.41 16.46 -1.39
C MET A 65 9.82 17.51 -2.33
N GLY A 66 8.50 17.72 -2.29
CA GLY A 66 7.80 18.67 -3.16
C GLY A 66 7.87 18.31 -4.66
N ARG A 67 8.23 17.05 -4.99
CA ARG A 67 8.33 16.59 -6.38
C ARG A 67 7.04 15.93 -6.81
N ILE A 68 6.42 16.44 -7.87
CA ILE A 68 5.16 15.88 -8.40
C ILE A 68 5.40 14.49 -8.98
N VAL A 69 4.56 13.54 -8.59
CA VAL A 69 4.55 12.16 -9.08
C VAL A 69 3.16 11.83 -9.61
N ALA A 70 3.09 11.25 -10.80
CA ALA A 70 1.83 10.79 -11.39
C ALA A 70 1.86 9.28 -11.65
N SER A 71 0.71 8.62 -11.52
CA SER A 71 0.54 7.24 -12.00
C SER A 71 0.43 7.26 -13.52
N LEU A 72 1.24 6.45 -14.21
CA LEU A 72 1.21 6.33 -15.66
C LEU A 72 0.03 5.45 -16.11
N PRO A 73 -0.89 5.96 -16.93
CA PRO A 73 -1.85 5.09 -17.63
C PRO A 73 -1.08 4.21 -18.63
N MET A 74 -0.77 2.98 -18.24
CA MET A 74 0.16 2.10 -18.99
C MET A 74 -0.32 1.80 -20.41
N SER A 75 -1.65 1.85 -20.65
CA SER A 75 -2.23 1.72 -21.99
C SER A 75 -1.71 2.76 -22.99
N LEU A 76 -1.24 3.92 -22.55
CA LEU A 76 -0.62 4.91 -23.43
C LEU A 76 0.61 4.34 -24.14
N VAL A 77 1.38 3.49 -23.45
CA VAL A 77 2.54 2.81 -24.03
C VAL A 77 2.12 1.51 -24.70
N THR A 78 1.35 0.66 -24.01
CA THR A 78 1.08 -0.72 -24.47
C THR A 78 0.08 -0.79 -25.62
N LEU A 79 -0.94 0.08 -25.65
CA LEU A 79 -2.02 0.05 -26.63
C LEU A 79 -1.99 1.26 -27.59
N TYR A 80 -1.96 2.47 -27.04
CA TYR A 80 -2.00 3.70 -27.83
C TYR A 80 -0.69 3.98 -28.57
N LYS A 81 0.44 3.39 -28.12
CA LYS A 81 1.78 3.65 -28.66
C LYS A 81 2.09 5.15 -28.74
N SER A 82 1.67 5.88 -27.72
CA SER A 82 1.84 7.33 -27.64
C SER A 82 3.32 7.72 -27.59
N PRO A 83 3.78 8.76 -28.31
CA PRO A 83 5.17 9.23 -28.28
C PRO A 83 5.41 10.08 -27.02
N LEU A 84 5.49 9.44 -25.85
CA LEU A 84 5.70 10.12 -24.58
C LEU A 84 7.13 10.65 -24.48
N VAL A 85 7.29 11.81 -23.84
CA VAL A 85 8.61 12.37 -23.51
C VAL A 85 9.21 11.55 -22.37
N THR A 86 10.38 10.97 -22.61
CA THR A 86 11.04 10.05 -21.67
C THR A 86 12.29 10.67 -21.03
N ARG A 87 12.95 11.62 -21.68
CA ARG A 87 14.13 12.30 -21.14
C ARG A 87 13.78 13.07 -19.86
N ASP A 88 14.71 13.11 -18.95
CA ASP A 88 14.56 13.81 -17.67
C ASP A 88 13.32 13.34 -16.87
N THR A 89 12.98 12.06 -17.05
CA THR A 89 11.90 11.39 -16.32
C THR A 89 12.47 10.36 -15.36
N LEU A 90 11.92 10.31 -14.15
CA LEU A 90 12.08 9.20 -13.21
C LEU A 90 10.86 8.30 -13.31
N THR A 91 11.06 7.00 -13.53
CA THR A 91 9.97 6.03 -13.55
C THR A 91 10.21 4.95 -12.49
N ILE A 92 9.24 4.76 -11.60
CA ILE A 92 9.31 3.81 -10.49
C ILE A 92 8.23 2.74 -10.71
N ALA A 93 8.64 1.50 -10.97
CA ALA A 93 7.73 0.36 -11.02
C ALA A 93 7.72 -0.39 -9.69
N ILE A 94 6.55 -0.88 -9.30
CA ILE A 94 6.41 -1.79 -8.15
C ILE A 94 5.70 -3.05 -8.61
N SER A 95 6.26 -4.22 -8.30
CA SER A 95 5.66 -5.50 -8.64
C SER A 95 6.13 -6.63 -7.74
N GLN A 96 5.20 -7.51 -7.35
CA GLN A 96 5.56 -8.74 -6.65
C GLN A 96 6.24 -9.73 -7.61
N SER A 97 5.63 -10.06 -8.74
CA SER A 97 6.13 -11.08 -9.68
C SER A 97 7.09 -10.54 -10.75
N GLY A 98 6.95 -9.25 -11.10
CA GLY A 98 7.70 -8.66 -12.22
C GLY A 98 7.42 -9.27 -13.60
N GLN A 99 6.30 -10.03 -13.73
CA GLN A 99 6.01 -10.84 -14.92
C GLN A 99 5.01 -10.19 -15.88
N SER A 100 4.26 -9.18 -15.44
CA SER A 100 3.17 -8.60 -16.22
C SER A 100 3.71 -7.75 -17.39
N PRO A 101 3.37 -8.07 -18.65
CA PRO A 101 3.88 -7.34 -19.81
C PRO A 101 3.53 -5.85 -19.80
N ASP A 102 2.33 -5.50 -19.34
CA ASP A 102 1.87 -4.10 -19.26
C ASP A 102 2.57 -3.26 -18.17
N VAL A 103 3.34 -3.89 -17.29
CA VAL A 103 4.26 -3.20 -16.36
C VAL A 103 5.69 -3.18 -16.94
N VAL A 104 6.11 -4.26 -17.57
CA VAL A 104 7.47 -4.41 -18.12
C VAL A 104 7.70 -3.49 -19.32
N GLU A 105 6.73 -3.45 -20.25
CA GLU A 105 6.86 -2.69 -21.51
C GLU A 105 7.03 -1.17 -21.25
N PRO A 106 6.26 -0.51 -20.38
CA PRO A 106 6.49 0.89 -20.04
C PRO A 106 7.88 1.16 -19.46
N ILE A 107 8.37 0.32 -18.56
CA ILE A 107 9.71 0.50 -17.98
C ILE A 107 10.79 0.41 -19.05
N ARG A 108 10.68 -0.57 -19.96
CA ARG A 108 11.60 -0.68 -21.10
C ARG A 108 11.53 0.55 -22.01
N TYR A 109 10.32 0.97 -22.37
CA TYR A 109 10.08 2.15 -23.20
C TYR A 109 10.75 3.42 -22.62
N PHE A 110 10.54 3.67 -21.33
CA PHE A 110 11.12 4.84 -20.66
C PHE A 110 12.65 4.72 -20.54
N ARG A 111 13.18 3.54 -20.21
CA ARG A 111 14.62 3.29 -20.13
C ARG A 111 15.31 3.50 -21.49
N ASP A 112 14.75 2.94 -22.56
CA ASP A 112 15.29 3.07 -23.92
C ASP A 112 15.26 4.51 -24.42
N GLY A 113 14.32 5.31 -23.92
CA GLY A 113 14.20 6.73 -24.18
C GLY A 113 15.05 7.63 -23.28
N GLY A 114 15.88 7.07 -22.40
CA GLY A 114 16.85 7.79 -21.56
C GLY A 114 16.32 8.24 -20.19
N ALA A 115 15.19 7.71 -19.72
CA ALA A 115 14.70 7.93 -18.35
C ALA A 115 15.53 7.15 -17.33
N THR A 116 15.59 7.65 -16.08
CA THR A 116 16.02 6.85 -14.94
C THR A 116 14.89 5.93 -14.51
N THR A 117 15.12 4.63 -14.50
CA THR A 117 14.08 3.63 -14.19
C THR A 117 14.45 2.77 -13.00
N ILE A 118 13.50 2.63 -12.06
CA ILE A 118 13.62 1.86 -10.83
C ILE A 118 12.53 0.80 -10.81
N ALA A 119 12.88 -0.44 -10.52
CA ALA A 119 11.94 -1.51 -10.22
C ALA A 119 12.10 -1.95 -8.75
N LEU A 120 11.10 -1.71 -7.93
CA LEU A 120 10.96 -2.30 -6.61
C LEU A 120 10.23 -3.64 -6.80
N VAL A 121 10.97 -4.74 -6.84
CA VAL A 121 10.45 -6.03 -7.31
C VAL A 121 10.88 -7.19 -6.42
N ASN A 122 9.97 -8.11 -6.14
CA ASN A 122 10.29 -9.26 -5.27
C ASN A 122 11.07 -10.36 -6.01
N ASP A 123 10.73 -10.63 -7.27
CA ASP A 123 11.45 -11.54 -8.13
C ASP A 123 12.54 -10.79 -8.93
N ILE A 124 13.77 -10.89 -8.46
CA ILE A 124 14.90 -10.16 -9.05
C ILE A 124 15.36 -10.74 -10.41
N ASP A 125 14.96 -11.96 -10.71
CA ASP A 125 15.24 -12.62 -12.00
C ASP A 125 14.11 -12.37 -13.02
N SER A 126 13.15 -11.51 -12.69
CA SER A 126 11.99 -11.24 -13.54
C SER A 126 12.30 -10.34 -14.74
N PRO A 127 11.44 -10.37 -15.78
CA PRO A 127 11.53 -9.46 -16.91
C PRO A 127 11.52 -7.97 -16.51
N LEU A 128 10.80 -7.61 -15.44
CA LEU A 128 10.76 -6.25 -14.94
C LEU A 128 12.10 -5.82 -14.34
N ALA A 129 12.74 -6.69 -13.56
CA ALA A 129 14.07 -6.43 -13.02
C ALA A 129 15.10 -6.20 -14.13
N ALA A 130 15.05 -7.02 -15.18
CA ALA A 130 15.92 -6.88 -16.34
C ALA A 130 15.63 -5.62 -17.18
N ALA A 131 14.38 -5.13 -17.18
CA ALA A 131 13.99 -3.94 -17.92
C ALA A 131 14.41 -2.63 -17.25
N ALA A 132 14.57 -2.59 -15.92
CA ALA A 132 14.91 -1.39 -15.17
C ALA A 132 16.43 -1.14 -15.12
N GLU A 133 16.85 0.12 -14.97
CA GLU A 133 18.24 0.48 -14.65
C GLU A 133 18.61 0.04 -13.23
N TRP A 134 17.69 0.23 -12.29
CA TRP A 134 17.83 -0.12 -10.88
C TRP A 134 16.76 -1.13 -10.47
N ALA A 135 17.14 -2.36 -10.24
CA ALA A 135 16.25 -3.36 -9.68
C ALA A 135 16.55 -3.54 -8.18
N MET A 136 15.58 -3.20 -7.33
CA MET A 136 15.68 -3.21 -5.87
C MET A 136 14.81 -4.33 -5.30
N PRO A 137 15.42 -5.36 -4.67
CA PRO A 137 14.66 -6.51 -4.16
C PRO A 137 13.72 -6.13 -3.01
N LEU A 138 12.47 -6.63 -3.03
CA LEU A 138 11.52 -6.47 -1.92
C LEU A 138 11.81 -7.41 -0.74
N ARG A 139 12.51 -8.51 -0.98
CA ARG A 139 12.87 -9.50 0.05
C ARG A 139 11.67 -10.13 0.79
N ALA A 140 10.48 -10.10 0.20
CA ALA A 140 9.29 -10.74 0.79
C ALA A 140 9.35 -12.27 0.77
N GLY A 141 10.30 -12.85 0.03
CA GLY A 141 10.34 -14.28 -0.22
C GLY A 141 9.15 -14.77 -1.03
N LYS A 142 8.91 -16.09 -1.04
CA LYS A 142 7.78 -16.65 -1.75
C LYS A 142 6.46 -16.33 -1.04
N GLU A 143 5.52 -15.77 -1.76
CA GLU A 143 4.15 -15.51 -1.32
C GLU A 143 3.19 -16.37 -2.14
N GLN A 144 2.49 -17.29 -1.46
CA GLN A 144 1.67 -18.33 -2.11
C GLN A 144 0.19 -18.00 -2.13
N SER A 145 -0.31 -17.30 -1.10
CA SER A 145 -1.68 -16.79 -1.09
C SER A 145 -1.90 -15.87 -2.29
N VAL A 146 -3.06 -15.97 -2.93
CA VAL A 146 -3.41 -15.11 -4.07
C VAL A 146 -3.45 -13.65 -3.64
N ALA A 147 -4.11 -13.35 -2.53
CA ALA A 147 -4.15 -12.02 -1.96
C ALA A 147 -2.76 -11.63 -1.39
N ALA A 148 -2.20 -10.53 -1.87
CA ALA A 148 -0.93 -10.02 -1.38
C ALA A 148 -1.04 -9.52 0.06
N THR A 149 -0.02 -9.77 0.87
CA THR A 149 0.11 -9.27 2.24
C THR A 149 1.53 -8.78 2.52
N LYS A 150 2.47 -9.71 2.79
CA LYS A 150 3.87 -9.37 3.09
C LYS A 150 4.57 -8.68 1.92
N SER A 151 4.26 -9.04 0.68
CA SER A 151 4.84 -8.37 -0.49
C SER A 151 4.34 -6.93 -0.63
N PHE A 152 3.10 -6.63 -0.24
CA PHE A 152 2.61 -5.25 -0.16
C PHE A 152 3.35 -4.47 0.93
N ILE A 153 3.48 -5.01 2.14
CA ILE A 153 4.21 -4.37 3.25
C ILE A 153 5.66 -4.07 2.85
N THR A 154 6.37 -5.05 2.29
CA THR A 154 7.75 -4.82 1.83
C THR A 154 7.84 -3.84 0.68
N SER A 155 6.79 -3.70 -0.14
CA SER A 155 6.71 -2.65 -1.17
C SER A 155 6.60 -1.25 -0.57
N LEU A 156 5.77 -1.07 0.46
CA LEU A 156 5.67 0.18 1.20
C LEU A 156 7.02 0.56 1.83
N VAL A 157 7.67 -0.43 2.48
CA VAL A 157 9.00 -0.24 3.11
C VAL A 157 10.05 0.10 2.08
N ALA A 158 10.06 -0.54 0.90
CA ALA A 158 10.99 -0.23 -0.19
C ALA A 158 10.81 1.22 -0.68
N GLY A 159 9.57 1.69 -0.82
CA GLY A 159 9.25 3.07 -1.17
C GLY A 159 9.74 4.07 -0.11
N ALA A 160 9.47 3.80 1.17
CA ALA A 160 9.93 4.64 2.28
C ALA A 160 11.47 4.66 2.37
N ARG A 161 12.13 3.52 2.19
CA ARG A 161 13.58 3.39 2.18
C ARG A 161 14.21 4.16 1.01
N LEU A 162 13.60 4.10 -0.18
CA LEU A 162 14.01 4.90 -1.33
C LEU A 162 13.99 6.40 -1.00
N VAL A 163 12.91 6.89 -0.39
CA VAL A 163 12.76 8.30 -0.01
C VAL A 163 13.77 8.67 1.07
N ALA A 164 13.95 7.84 2.11
CA ALA A 164 14.93 8.07 3.17
C ALA A 164 16.35 8.25 2.61
N GLN A 165 16.77 7.36 1.70
CA GLN A 165 18.09 7.44 1.08
C GLN A 165 18.20 8.58 0.07
N TRP A 166 17.13 8.88 -0.66
CA TRP A 166 17.12 10.02 -1.57
C TRP A 166 17.24 11.35 -0.85
N GLN A 167 16.55 11.55 0.28
CA GLN A 167 16.67 12.75 1.12
C GLN A 167 17.93 12.75 1.97
N ASN A 168 18.58 11.60 2.18
CA ASN A 168 19.60 11.38 3.22
C ASN A 168 19.05 11.72 4.61
N ASP A 169 17.87 11.18 4.92
CA ASP A 169 17.11 11.48 6.14
C ASP A 169 17.41 10.45 7.23
N PRO A 170 18.10 10.83 8.31
CA PRO A 170 18.40 9.92 9.40
C PRO A 170 17.17 9.53 10.22
N GLU A 171 16.21 10.44 10.44
CA GLU A 171 15.01 10.17 11.23
C GLU A 171 14.13 9.09 10.57
N LEU A 172 13.90 9.22 9.26
CA LEU A 172 13.14 8.20 8.52
C LEU A 172 13.91 6.87 8.45
N THR A 173 15.25 6.92 8.37
CA THR A 173 16.09 5.72 8.37
C THR A 173 16.04 4.98 9.71
N GLU A 174 16.12 5.71 10.82
CA GLU A 174 15.97 5.16 12.17
C GLU A 174 14.55 4.62 12.40
N GLY A 175 13.55 5.36 11.93
CA GLY A 175 12.16 4.93 11.98
C GLY A 175 11.91 3.61 11.23
N LEU A 176 12.54 3.44 10.08
CA LEU A 176 12.51 2.17 9.33
C LEU A 176 13.19 1.04 10.11
N ALA A 177 14.31 1.28 10.76
CA ALA A 177 15.01 0.27 11.54
C ALA A 177 14.16 -0.26 12.72
N ALA A 178 13.28 0.58 13.29
CA ALA A 178 12.36 0.20 14.36
C ALA A 178 11.06 -0.46 13.86
N LEU A 179 10.82 -0.48 12.54
CA LEU A 179 9.56 -0.92 11.96
C LEU A 179 9.24 -2.42 12.17
N PRO A 180 10.21 -3.36 12.14
CA PRO A 180 9.90 -4.77 12.39
C PRO A 180 9.20 -5.02 13.73
N ASP A 181 9.63 -4.35 14.80
CA ASP A 181 8.99 -4.49 16.11
C ASP A 181 7.60 -3.83 16.15
N ALA A 182 7.41 -2.73 15.46
CA ALA A 182 6.09 -2.11 15.32
C ALA A 182 5.11 -3.02 14.56
N LEU A 183 5.58 -3.71 13.52
CA LEU A 183 4.80 -4.70 12.77
C LEU A 183 4.42 -5.91 13.64
N ARG A 184 5.32 -6.40 14.50
CA ARG A 184 4.99 -7.47 15.44
C ARG A 184 3.87 -7.04 16.39
N ARG A 185 4.00 -5.87 17.01
CA ARG A 185 2.92 -5.33 17.88
C ARG A 185 1.60 -5.15 17.14
N ALA A 186 1.63 -4.84 15.85
CA ALA A 186 0.42 -4.69 15.04
C ALA A 186 -0.34 -6.00 14.83
N THR A 187 0.33 -7.15 14.96
CA THR A 187 -0.36 -8.46 14.88
C THR A 187 -1.09 -8.86 16.16
N GLU A 188 -0.86 -8.15 17.26
CA GLU A 188 -1.39 -8.46 18.59
C GLU A 188 -2.62 -7.63 18.96
N VAL A 189 -2.96 -6.61 18.17
CA VAL A 189 -4.12 -5.75 18.46
C VAL A 189 -5.43 -6.48 18.20
N ASP A 190 -6.40 -6.25 19.09
CA ASP A 190 -7.73 -6.82 18.95
C ASP A 190 -8.61 -5.96 18.01
N TRP A 191 -8.94 -6.54 16.87
CA TRP A 191 -9.89 -5.98 15.91
C TRP A 191 -11.15 -6.85 15.80
N SER A 192 -11.45 -7.66 16.80
CA SER A 192 -12.70 -8.47 16.85
C SER A 192 -13.98 -7.63 16.72
N PRO A 193 -14.07 -6.36 17.21
CA PRO A 193 -15.25 -5.53 16.95
C PRO A 193 -15.55 -5.33 15.45
N ALA A 194 -14.51 -5.33 14.61
CA ALA A 194 -14.73 -5.26 13.16
C ALA A 194 -15.38 -6.54 12.61
N LEU A 195 -15.09 -7.71 13.17
CA LEU A 195 -15.68 -8.98 12.73
C LEU A 195 -17.19 -9.00 12.98
N GLU A 196 -17.64 -8.48 14.12
CA GLU A 196 -19.06 -8.41 14.46
C GLU A 196 -19.85 -7.57 13.44
N VAL A 197 -19.29 -6.44 13.05
CA VAL A 197 -19.91 -5.52 12.08
C VAL A 197 -19.86 -6.09 10.65
N LEU A 198 -18.72 -6.65 10.25
CA LEU A 198 -18.42 -6.96 8.86
C LEU A 198 -18.82 -8.39 8.45
N THR A 199 -18.98 -9.32 9.39
CA THR A 199 -19.39 -10.68 9.04
C THR A 199 -20.75 -10.71 8.32
N PRO A 200 -21.82 -10.01 8.78
CA PRO A 200 -23.10 -9.97 8.09
C PRO A 200 -23.17 -8.94 6.95
N ALA A 201 -22.18 -8.04 6.84
CA ALA A 201 -22.22 -6.92 5.90
C ALA A 201 -22.17 -7.38 4.44
N ARG A 202 -22.84 -6.62 3.55
CA ARG A 202 -22.82 -6.84 2.10
C ARG A 202 -21.93 -5.84 1.38
N ASN A 203 -21.77 -4.69 1.95
CA ASN A 203 -20.95 -3.59 1.43
C ASN A 203 -20.19 -2.93 2.58
N ILE A 204 -19.19 -2.13 2.25
CA ILE A 204 -18.44 -1.28 3.17
C ILE A 204 -17.81 -0.14 2.40
N MET A 205 -17.72 1.00 3.03
CA MET A 205 -16.90 2.11 2.56
C MET A 205 -15.65 2.20 3.43
N VAL A 206 -14.48 2.30 2.79
CA VAL A 206 -13.19 2.43 3.49
C VAL A 206 -12.65 3.82 3.26
N VAL A 207 -12.28 4.51 4.31
CA VAL A 207 -11.86 5.92 4.23
C VAL A 207 -10.45 6.09 4.77
N GLY A 208 -9.63 6.78 3.99
CA GLY A 208 -8.34 7.30 4.39
C GLY A 208 -8.16 8.72 3.84
N ARG A 209 -7.07 9.39 4.20
CA ARG A 209 -6.73 10.69 3.62
C ARG A 209 -5.23 10.93 3.69
N GLY A 210 -4.66 11.59 2.65
CA GLY A 210 -3.23 11.79 2.60
C GLY A 210 -2.50 10.44 2.53
N ILE A 211 -1.47 10.28 3.35
CA ILE A 211 -0.61 9.09 3.34
C ILE A 211 -1.35 7.78 3.75
N SER A 212 -2.50 7.87 4.42
CA SER A 212 -3.31 6.69 4.77
C SER A 212 -4.32 6.29 3.68
N PHE A 213 -4.50 7.10 2.64
CA PHE A 213 -5.43 6.76 1.56
C PHE A 213 -5.04 5.48 0.79
N PRO A 214 -3.74 5.23 0.47
CA PRO A 214 -3.31 3.98 -0.13
C PRO A 214 -3.68 2.72 0.67
N ILE A 215 -3.74 2.83 2.00
CA ILE A 215 -4.14 1.71 2.86
C ILE A 215 -5.65 1.47 2.80
N ALA A 216 -6.43 2.53 2.65
CA ALA A 216 -7.87 2.39 2.41
C ALA A 216 -8.15 1.70 1.07
N LEU A 217 -7.42 2.06 0.00
CA LEU A 217 -7.49 1.40 -1.31
C LEU A 217 -7.16 -0.10 -1.21
N GLU A 218 -6.06 -0.43 -0.53
CA GLU A 218 -5.63 -1.81 -0.33
C GLU A 218 -6.64 -2.60 0.50
N SER A 219 -7.18 -2.00 1.57
CA SER A 219 -8.19 -2.64 2.40
C SER A 219 -9.48 -2.95 1.63
N ALA A 220 -9.94 -2.01 0.82
CA ALA A 220 -11.10 -2.23 -0.06
C ALA A 220 -10.86 -3.34 -1.09
N LEU A 221 -9.63 -3.45 -1.63
CA LEU A 221 -9.26 -4.55 -2.51
C LEU A 221 -9.30 -5.89 -1.77
N LYS A 222 -8.70 -5.98 -0.58
CA LYS A 222 -8.68 -7.21 0.22
C LYS A 222 -10.07 -7.66 0.65
N PHE A 223 -10.97 -6.76 1.03
CA PHE A 223 -12.36 -7.11 1.32
C PHE A 223 -13.05 -7.78 0.13
N LYS A 224 -12.84 -7.27 -1.07
CA LYS A 224 -13.37 -7.88 -2.31
C LYS A 224 -12.75 -9.25 -2.57
N GLU A 225 -11.43 -9.35 -2.52
CA GLU A 225 -10.70 -10.57 -2.83
C GLU A 225 -10.98 -11.70 -1.84
N THR A 226 -10.86 -11.43 -0.54
CA THR A 226 -10.82 -12.48 0.47
C THR A 226 -12.17 -12.75 1.13
N SER A 227 -13.09 -11.77 1.12
CA SER A 227 -14.35 -11.84 1.88
C SER A 227 -15.60 -11.69 1.02
N ALA A 228 -15.43 -11.55 -0.31
CA ALA A 228 -16.53 -11.29 -1.25
C ALA A 228 -17.45 -10.15 -0.75
N LEU A 229 -16.86 -9.14 -0.15
CA LEU A 229 -17.53 -7.96 0.37
C LEU A 229 -17.33 -6.82 -0.62
N GLN A 230 -18.43 -6.23 -1.11
CA GLN A 230 -18.31 -5.06 -1.96
C GLN A 230 -17.74 -3.91 -1.15
N ALA A 231 -16.58 -3.43 -1.56
CA ALA A 231 -15.85 -2.40 -0.82
C ALA A 231 -15.31 -1.34 -1.78
N GLU A 232 -15.49 -0.08 -1.40
CA GLU A 232 -14.94 1.06 -2.12
C GLU A 232 -14.15 1.94 -1.17
N ALA A 233 -13.05 2.51 -1.66
CA ALA A 233 -12.21 3.41 -0.88
C ALA A 233 -12.37 4.84 -1.35
N PHE A 234 -12.52 5.76 -0.40
CA PHE A 234 -12.61 7.20 -0.65
C PHE A 234 -11.64 7.99 0.23
N SER A 235 -11.14 9.08 -0.32
CA SER A 235 -10.51 10.11 0.51
C SER A 235 -11.56 10.73 1.44
N GLY A 236 -11.17 11.04 2.68
CA GLY A 236 -12.06 11.71 3.64
C GLY A 236 -12.63 13.05 3.17
N ALA A 237 -12.06 13.66 2.13
CA ALA A 237 -12.66 14.81 1.47
C ALA A 237 -13.66 14.37 0.41
N GLU A 238 -13.29 13.43 -0.44
CA GLU A 238 -14.05 12.98 -1.61
C GLU A 238 -15.39 12.32 -1.23
N ILE A 239 -15.47 11.66 -0.07
CA ILE A 239 -16.71 11.05 0.41
C ILE A 239 -17.88 12.05 0.44
N LYS A 240 -17.60 13.35 0.67
CA LYS A 240 -18.62 14.42 0.74
C LYS A 240 -19.10 14.89 -0.64
N HIS A 241 -18.43 14.47 -1.72
CA HIS A 241 -18.72 14.87 -3.09
C HIS A 241 -19.55 13.84 -3.88
N GLY A 242 -20.40 13.07 -3.19
CA GLY A 242 -21.31 12.11 -3.80
C GLY A 242 -21.46 10.82 -3.00
N PRO A 243 -20.37 10.09 -2.68
CA PRO A 243 -20.44 8.79 -2.00
C PRO A 243 -21.23 8.80 -0.69
N MET A 244 -21.24 9.92 0.03
CA MET A 244 -22.02 10.10 1.26
C MET A 244 -23.53 9.86 1.07
N ALA A 245 -24.05 10.00 -0.13
CA ALA A 245 -25.46 9.70 -0.43
C ALA A 245 -25.84 8.23 -0.21
N LEU A 246 -24.87 7.32 -0.16
CA LEU A 246 -25.08 5.89 0.14
C LEU A 246 -25.16 5.60 1.64
N ILE A 247 -24.84 6.57 2.50
CA ILE A 247 -24.83 6.37 3.94
C ILE A 247 -26.27 6.37 4.47
N GLU A 248 -26.68 5.22 4.93
CA GLU A 248 -27.95 4.98 5.60
C GLU A 248 -27.73 4.35 6.98
N ASP A 249 -28.80 4.16 7.75
CA ASP A 249 -28.71 3.56 9.08
C ASP A 249 -28.06 2.17 9.03
N GLY A 250 -27.04 1.97 9.86
CA GLY A 250 -26.27 0.73 9.91
C GLY A 250 -25.20 0.56 8.81
N TYR A 251 -25.05 1.51 7.86
CA TYR A 251 -24.05 1.40 6.79
C TYR A 251 -22.63 1.31 7.35
N PRO A 252 -21.84 0.25 7.03
CA PRO A 252 -20.52 0.06 7.61
C PRO A 252 -19.46 0.94 6.95
N LEU A 253 -18.69 1.65 7.79
CA LEU A 253 -17.50 2.42 7.40
C LEU A 253 -16.29 1.99 8.21
N LEU A 254 -15.16 1.79 7.54
CA LEU A 254 -13.84 1.69 8.17
C LEU A 254 -13.04 2.95 7.86
N ILE A 255 -12.60 3.67 8.89
CA ILE A 255 -11.85 4.93 8.74
C ILE A 255 -10.47 4.78 9.36
N PHE A 256 -9.41 4.96 8.56
CA PHE A 256 -8.02 4.95 9.02
C PHE A 256 -7.56 6.36 9.40
N ALA A 257 -7.58 6.69 10.69
CA ALA A 257 -7.12 7.98 11.23
C ALA A 257 -5.71 7.86 11.84
N THR A 258 -4.70 7.61 10.99
CA THR A 258 -3.29 7.61 11.39
C THR A 258 -2.83 8.99 11.85
N ARG A 259 -1.72 9.07 12.58
CA ARG A 259 -1.14 10.35 13.02
C ARG A 259 -0.80 11.24 11.81
N GLY A 260 -0.85 12.55 12.02
CA GLY A 260 -0.49 13.55 11.01
C GLY A 260 -1.59 14.56 10.73
N PRO A 261 -1.40 15.43 9.73
CA PRO A 261 -2.27 16.59 9.51
C PRO A 261 -3.70 16.24 9.09
N THR A 262 -3.96 14.99 8.68
CA THR A 262 -5.30 14.55 8.26
C THR A 262 -6.12 13.91 9.38
N GLN A 263 -5.52 13.57 10.53
CA GLN A 263 -6.13 12.80 11.60
C GLN A 263 -7.37 13.47 12.18
N ALA A 264 -7.26 14.72 12.59
CA ALA A 264 -8.39 15.46 13.19
C ALA A 264 -9.61 15.54 12.27
N GLY A 265 -9.37 15.74 10.97
CA GLY A 265 -10.44 15.75 9.96
C GLY A 265 -11.12 14.39 9.77
N LEU A 266 -10.38 13.29 9.91
CA LEU A 266 -10.92 11.93 9.81
C LEU A 266 -11.71 11.55 11.08
N ILE A 267 -11.26 11.99 12.26
CA ILE A 267 -12.01 11.83 13.52
C ILE A 267 -13.34 12.60 13.45
N ALA A 268 -13.30 13.85 13.00
CA ALA A 268 -14.51 14.65 12.82
C ALA A 268 -15.47 14.01 11.79
N LEU A 269 -14.95 13.46 10.71
CA LEU A 269 -15.75 12.71 9.73
C LEU A 269 -16.41 11.48 10.36
N ALA A 270 -15.69 10.73 11.19
CA ALA A 270 -16.24 9.57 11.89
C ALA A 270 -17.43 9.97 12.79
N ALA A 271 -17.29 11.05 13.53
CA ALA A 271 -18.37 11.60 14.35
C ALA A 271 -19.57 12.01 13.50
N GLU A 272 -19.35 12.73 12.40
CA GLU A 272 -20.40 13.12 11.45
C GLU A 272 -21.13 11.91 10.86
N MET A 273 -20.41 10.86 10.46
CA MET A 273 -21.03 9.65 9.89
C MET A 273 -21.84 8.88 10.94
N ARG A 274 -21.39 8.84 12.19
CA ARG A 274 -22.17 8.26 13.29
C ARG A 274 -23.50 8.99 13.51
N THR A 275 -23.54 10.33 13.42
CA THR A 275 -24.78 11.10 13.53
C THR A 275 -25.76 10.86 12.38
N ARG A 276 -25.28 10.33 11.26
CA ARG A 276 -26.09 9.92 10.09
C ARG A 276 -26.56 8.46 10.17
N GLY A 277 -26.29 7.77 11.29
CA GLY A 277 -26.67 6.37 11.48
C GLY A 277 -25.65 5.35 10.98
N ALA A 278 -24.51 5.76 10.40
CA ALA A 278 -23.50 4.81 9.92
C ALA A 278 -22.87 3.99 11.07
N ARG A 279 -22.55 2.73 10.79
CA ARG A 279 -21.78 1.86 11.67
C ARG A 279 -20.28 2.09 11.43
N VAL A 280 -19.73 3.09 12.11
CA VAL A 280 -18.33 3.50 11.94
C VAL A 280 -17.40 2.61 12.76
N LEU A 281 -16.35 2.13 12.13
CA LEU A 281 -15.17 1.51 12.71
C LEU A 281 -14.01 2.49 12.56
N LEU A 282 -13.77 3.32 13.57
CA LEU A 282 -12.66 4.26 13.59
C LEU A 282 -11.39 3.56 14.07
N ALA A 283 -10.45 3.32 13.15
CA ALA A 283 -9.12 2.83 13.45
C ALA A 283 -8.18 4.01 13.69
N ALA A 284 -7.72 4.16 14.93
CA ALA A 284 -6.87 5.28 15.34
C ALA A 284 -5.89 4.88 16.46
N PRO A 285 -4.83 5.66 16.71
CA PRO A 285 -3.89 5.43 17.80
C PRO A 285 -4.56 5.42 19.19
N ALA A 286 -3.87 4.84 20.16
CA ALA A 286 -4.42 4.59 21.50
C ALA A 286 -4.79 5.85 22.29
N ASP A 287 -4.23 6.99 21.95
CA ASP A 287 -4.55 8.31 22.53
C ASP A 287 -5.84 8.95 21.99
N VAL A 288 -6.41 8.41 20.91
CA VAL A 288 -7.71 8.86 20.37
C VAL A 288 -8.82 8.13 21.13
N ALA A 289 -9.59 8.87 21.94
CA ALA A 289 -10.62 8.31 22.80
C ALA A 289 -11.79 7.69 22.03
N GLU A 290 -12.15 8.25 20.88
CA GLU A 290 -13.30 7.88 20.05
C GLU A 290 -13.04 6.66 19.14
N ARG A 291 -11.84 6.08 19.19
CA ARG A 291 -11.50 4.91 18.38
C ARG A 291 -12.33 3.68 18.74
N ASP A 292 -12.66 2.90 17.71
CA ASP A 292 -13.23 1.55 17.88
C ASP A 292 -12.13 0.47 17.76
N LEU A 293 -11.12 0.75 16.95
CA LEU A 293 -10.01 -0.16 16.63
C LEU A 293 -8.69 0.55 16.95
N THR A 294 -7.84 -0.09 17.74
CA THR A 294 -6.52 0.49 18.06
C THR A 294 -5.55 0.28 16.91
N LEU A 295 -4.93 1.37 16.45
CA LEU A 295 -3.78 1.34 15.54
C LEU A 295 -2.49 1.47 16.35
N PRO A 296 -1.58 0.50 16.27
CA PRO A 296 -0.22 0.70 16.73
C PRO A 296 0.46 1.78 15.91
N THR A 297 1.40 2.48 16.53
CA THR A 297 2.15 3.55 15.87
C THR A 297 3.58 3.11 15.55
N ALA A 298 4.09 3.58 14.42
CA ALA A 298 5.51 3.50 14.06
C ALA A 298 6.33 4.59 14.76
N ALA A 299 7.64 4.63 14.57
CA ALA A 299 8.49 5.68 15.14
C ALA A 299 8.15 7.07 14.56
N THR A 300 7.83 7.13 13.25
CA THR A 300 7.40 8.37 12.59
C THR A 300 6.00 8.22 11.99
N PRO A 301 5.20 9.29 11.92
CA PRO A 301 3.86 9.25 11.35
C PRO A 301 3.79 8.76 9.89
N ASP A 302 4.84 9.02 9.11
CA ASP A 302 4.92 8.59 7.71
C ASP A 302 4.91 7.07 7.55
N LEU A 303 5.34 6.33 8.58
CA LEU A 303 5.36 4.87 8.60
C LEU A 303 4.11 4.24 9.24
N ASP A 304 3.25 5.03 9.87
CA ASP A 304 2.00 4.54 10.47
C ASP A 304 1.11 3.74 9.50
N PRO A 305 0.97 4.11 8.21
CA PRO A 305 0.20 3.32 7.25
C PRO A 305 0.69 1.88 7.12
N ILE A 306 2.00 1.65 7.23
CA ILE A 306 2.60 0.31 7.12
C ILE A 306 2.18 -0.56 8.30
N VAL A 307 2.15 0.01 9.50
CA VAL A 307 1.74 -0.68 10.71
C VAL A 307 0.21 -0.89 10.73
N ALA A 308 -0.54 0.10 10.22
CA ALA A 308 -1.99 0.02 10.12
C ALA A 308 -2.45 -1.13 9.21
N VAL A 309 -1.84 -1.29 8.03
CA VAL A 309 -2.22 -2.38 7.13
C VAL A 309 -1.83 -3.75 7.66
N GLN A 310 -0.78 -3.85 8.49
CA GLN A 310 -0.43 -5.10 9.16
C GLN A 310 -1.56 -5.57 10.11
N ALA A 311 -2.09 -4.67 10.94
CA ALA A 311 -3.24 -4.95 11.80
C ALA A 311 -4.48 -5.34 10.99
N PHE A 312 -4.74 -4.61 9.90
CA PHE A 312 -5.82 -4.90 8.98
C PHE A 312 -5.73 -6.30 8.36
N TYR A 313 -4.56 -6.76 7.93
CA TYR A 313 -4.41 -8.09 7.31
C TYR A 313 -4.75 -9.24 8.25
N VAL A 314 -4.42 -9.11 9.53
CA VAL A 314 -4.81 -10.12 10.54
C VAL A 314 -6.33 -10.20 10.64
N MET A 315 -7.01 -9.07 10.76
CA MET A 315 -8.47 -8.99 10.79
C MET A 315 -9.09 -9.49 9.47
N ALA A 316 -8.56 -9.10 8.31
CA ALA A 316 -9.11 -9.51 7.01
C ALA A 316 -9.06 -11.04 6.81
N ALA A 317 -7.98 -11.69 7.24
CA ALA A 317 -7.88 -13.16 7.20
C ALA A 317 -8.90 -13.84 8.14
N GLN A 318 -9.14 -13.26 9.32
CA GLN A 318 -10.16 -13.74 10.26
C GLN A 318 -11.57 -13.53 9.72
N LEU A 319 -11.85 -12.35 9.13
CA LEU A 319 -13.12 -12.01 8.51
C LEU A 319 -13.47 -12.96 7.36
N SER A 320 -12.50 -13.24 6.48
CA SER A 320 -12.70 -14.20 5.39
C SER A 320 -13.21 -15.53 5.92
N LYS A 321 -12.55 -16.05 6.96
CA LYS A 321 -12.95 -17.30 7.60
C LYS A 321 -14.34 -17.21 8.28
N ALA A 322 -14.62 -16.12 9.00
CA ALA A 322 -15.92 -15.90 9.64
C ALA A 322 -17.08 -15.87 8.64
N ARG A 323 -16.80 -15.39 7.42
CA ARG A 323 -17.76 -15.38 6.30
C ARG A 323 -17.81 -16.71 5.51
N GLY A 324 -17.10 -17.75 5.96
CA GLY A 324 -17.05 -19.06 5.28
C GLY A 324 -16.26 -19.05 3.96
N MET A 325 -15.35 -18.09 3.78
CA MET A 325 -14.51 -17.96 2.59
C MET A 325 -13.10 -18.55 2.83
N ASP A 326 -12.39 -18.82 1.74
CA ASP A 326 -11.00 -19.22 1.76
C ASP A 326 -10.12 -18.03 1.31
N PRO A 327 -9.39 -17.36 2.22
CA PRO A 327 -8.55 -16.21 1.86
C PRO A 327 -7.37 -16.58 0.96
N ASP A 328 -6.99 -17.87 0.93
CA ASP A 328 -5.87 -18.35 0.14
C ASP A 328 -6.23 -18.58 -1.32
N ARG A 329 -7.52 -18.80 -1.60
CA ARG A 329 -8.07 -19.11 -2.93
C ARG A 329 -9.32 -18.28 -3.25
N PRO A 330 -9.16 -16.98 -3.45
CA PRO A 330 -10.26 -16.11 -3.83
C PRO A 330 -10.92 -16.58 -5.14
N ARG A 331 -12.24 -16.42 -5.24
CA ARG A 331 -12.99 -16.82 -6.44
C ARG A 331 -12.50 -16.05 -7.67
N HIS A 332 -12.33 -16.75 -8.79
CA HIS A 332 -11.98 -16.17 -10.10
C HIS A 332 -10.62 -15.45 -10.18
N LEU A 333 -9.77 -15.57 -9.16
CA LEU A 333 -8.46 -14.94 -9.14
C LEU A 333 -7.34 -15.98 -9.21
N SER A 334 -6.22 -15.56 -9.77
CA SER A 334 -4.97 -16.31 -9.81
C SER A 334 -3.82 -15.44 -9.29
N LYS A 335 -2.75 -16.07 -8.76
CA LYS A 335 -1.62 -15.32 -8.16
C LYS A 335 -0.92 -14.39 -9.13
N VAL A 336 -0.84 -14.76 -10.39
CA VAL A 336 -0.25 -13.92 -11.45
C VAL A 336 -1.32 -13.65 -12.49
N THR A 337 -1.70 -12.39 -12.62
CA THR A 337 -2.60 -11.93 -13.67
C THR A 337 -1.78 -11.42 -14.85
N LYS A 338 -2.02 -11.97 -16.02
CA LYS A 338 -1.45 -11.46 -17.28
C LYS A 338 -2.52 -10.61 -17.97
N THR A 339 -2.27 -9.32 -18.07
CA THR A 339 -3.07 -8.38 -18.86
C THR A 339 -2.27 -7.97 -20.10
N ASN A 340 -2.97 -7.89 -21.23
CA ASN A 340 -2.42 -7.47 -22.53
C ASN A 340 -2.82 -6.02 -22.81
#